data_2b04a468209a575518aa5bc7b92f9ef9
#
_entry.id   2b04a468209a575518aa5bc7b92f9ef9
#
_cell.length_a   1.000
_cell.length_b   1.000
_cell.length_c   1.000
_cell.angle_alpha   90.00
_cell.angle_beta   90.00
_cell.angle_gamma   90.00
#
_symmetry.space_group_name_H-M   'P 1'
#
loop_
_entity.id
_entity.type
_entity.pdbx_description
1 polymer ?
#
loop_
_entity_poly.entity_id
_entity_poly.type
_entity_poly.pdbx_seq_one_letter_code
_entity_poly.pdbx_strand_id
1 'polypeptide(L)'
;MLHNLIGRYVFWEKMMEFKLEIYAPETEVVAIRDALNSVGAGVVGDYDSVISIVKISGFWRPTEGSEPVTGEKGEINFGEEVRIDVRCQESLVQAALDAIRRTSDQHFTSIQP
;
A
#
# COMPACT_ATOMS: atom_id res chain seq x y z
N MET A 1 -12.01 13.11 -14.76
CA MET A 1 -12.79 13.45 -13.57
C MET A 1 -11.92 13.45 -12.31
N LEU A 2 -11.29 12.36 -11.98
CA LEU A 2 -10.40 12.26 -10.80
C LEU A 2 -9.22 13.23 -10.90
N HIS A 3 -8.66 13.40 -12.09
CA HIS A 3 -7.57 14.34 -12.33
C HIS A 3 -7.95 15.78 -12.02
N ASN A 4 -9.18 16.17 -12.33
CA ASN A 4 -9.62 17.54 -12.05
C ASN A 4 -9.75 17.79 -10.56
N LEU A 5 -10.22 16.80 -9.80
CA LEU A 5 -10.28 16.90 -8.35
C LEU A 5 -8.89 17.00 -7.74
N ILE A 6 -7.97 16.16 -8.17
CA ILE A 6 -6.59 16.19 -7.70
C ILE A 6 -5.95 17.54 -8.02
N GLY A 7 -6.15 18.07 -9.24
CA GLY A 7 -5.60 19.35 -9.63
C GLY A 7 -6.08 20.51 -8.78
N ARG A 8 -7.30 20.46 -8.27
CA ARG A 8 -7.85 21.52 -7.41
C ARG A 8 -7.31 21.50 -5.99
N TYR A 9 -6.99 20.33 -5.45
CA TYR A 9 -6.61 20.16 -4.06
C TYR A 9 -5.13 20.00 -3.82
N VAL A 10 -4.37 19.69 -4.86
CA VAL A 10 -2.95 19.34 -4.77
C VAL A 10 -2.13 20.40 -4.03
N PHE A 11 -2.39 21.68 -4.27
CA PHE A 11 -1.57 22.73 -3.65
C PHE A 11 -1.60 22.66 -2.13
N TRP A 12 -2.78 22.48 -1.54
CA TRP A 12 -2.93 22.46 -0.08
C TRP A 12 -2.56 21.13 0.54
N GLU A 13 -3.03 20.04 -0.05
CA GLU A 13 -2.90 18.71 0.55
C GLU A 13 -1.53 18.09 0.31
N LYS A 14 -0.87 18.45 -0.78
CA LYS A 14 0.42 17.88 -1.13
C LYS A 14 1.49 18.14 -0.08
N MET A 15 1.43 19.24 0.65
CA MET A 15 2.38 19.57 1.70
C MET A 15 2.17 18.73 2.96
N MET A 16 0.99 18.10 3.11
CA MET A 16 0.60 17.31 4.27
C MET A 16 0.26 15.87 3.91
N GLU A 17 0.61 15.46 2.71
CA GLU A 17 0.19 14.18 2.16
C GLU A 17 1.39 13.30 1.87
N PHE A 18 1.23 12.03 2.19
CA PHE A 18 2.19 10.99 1.85
C PHE A 18 1.55 10.00 0.89
N LYS A 19 2.40 9.34 0.13
CA LYS A 19 2.02 8.21 -0.69
C LYS A 19 2.49 6.94 0.02
N LEU A 20 1.57 6.03 0.27
CA LEU A 20 1.90 4.71 0.76
C LEU A 20 1.96 3.76 -0.44
N GLU A 21 3.03 2.99 -0.52
CA GLU A 21 3.17 1.92 -1.50
C GLU A 21 3.17 0.60 -0.74
N ILE A 22 2.15 -0.20 -0.94
CA ILE A 22 1.93 -1.43 -0.18
C ILE A 22 2.09 -2.62 -1.11
N TYR A 23 3.09 -3.43 -0.84
CA TYR A 23 3.37 -4.65 -1.59
C TYR A 23 2.69 -5.81 -0.89
N ALA A 24 1.83 -6.51 -1.58
CA ALA A 24 1.02 -7.57 -0.98
C ALA A 24 0.56 -8.59 -2.04
N PRO A 25 0.14 -9.77 -1.60
CA PRO A 25 -0.52 -10.70 -2.52
C PRO A 25 -1.79 -10.08 -3.11
N GLU A 26 -2.07 -10.39 -4.36
CA GLU A 26 -3.26 -9.85 -5.04
C GLU A 26 -4.55 -10.15 -4.28
N THR A 27 -4.61 -11.29 -3.62
CA THR A 27 -5.76 -11.72 -2.83
C THR A 27 -6.08 -10.82 -1.64
N GLU A 28 -5.11 -10.00 -1.20
CA GLU A 28 -5.27 -9.11 -0.06
C GLU A 28 -5.76 -7.72 -0.44
N VAL A 29 -5.89 -7.41 -1.72
CA VAL A 29 -6.18 -6.05 -2.20
C VAL A 29 -7.47 -5.49 -1.62
N VAL A 30 -8.55 -6.25 -1.66
CA VAL A 30 -9.86 -5.77 -1.18
C VAL A 30 -9.82 -5.50 0.31
N ALA A 31 -9.23 -6.40 1.07
CA ALA A 31 -9.13 -6.26 2.53
C ALA A 31 -8.28 -5.03 2.90
N ILE A 32 -7.16 -4.82 2.21
CA ILE A 32 -6.30 -3.66 2.44
C ILE A 32 -7.02 -2.37 2.04
N ARG A 33 -7.70 -2.35 0.90
CA ARG A 33 -8.50 -1.19 0.48
C ARG A 33 -9.53 -0.80 1.55
N ASP A 34 -10.26 -1.77 2.06
CA ASP A 34 -11.30 -1.52 3.05
C ASP A 34 -10.71 -1.08 4.39
N ALA A 35 -9.57 -1.66 4.78
CA ALA A 35 -8.86 -1.25 5.99
C ALA A 35 -8.40 0.20 5.89
N LEU A 36 -7.82 0.59 4.76
CA LEU A 36 -7.38 1.96 4.52
C LEU A 36 -8.57 2.92 4.56
N ASN A 37 -9.65 2.56 3.90
CA ASN A 37 -10.83 3.41 3.87
C ASN A 37 -11.43 3.63 5.25
N SER A 38 -11.36 2.62 6.11
CA SER A 38 -11.91 2.68 7.47
C SER A 38 -11.24 3.74 8.33
N VAL A 39 -10.00 4.12 8.01
CA VAL A 39 -9.24 5.14 8.75
C VAL A 39 -9.12 6.46 7.99
N GLY A 40 -9.79 6.58 6.84
CA GLY A 40 -9.80 7.80 6.06
C GLY A 40 -8.67 7.93 5.04
N ALA A 41 -7.86 6.90 4.84
CA ALA A 41 -6.86 6.89 3.79
C ALA A 41 -7.51 6.56 2.45
N GLY A 42 -6.99 7.13 1.36
CA GLY A 42 -7.57 6.92 0.04
C GLY A 42 -8.83 7.74 -0.23
N VAL A 43 -9.00 8.84 0.49
CA VAL A 43 -10.07 9.80 0.23
C VAL A 43 -9.52 10.92 -0.62
N VAL A 44 -10.13 11.16 -1.77
CA VAL A 44 -9.74 12.21 -2.71
C VAL A 44 -10.98 12.99 -3.11
N GLY A 45 -11.11 14.22 -2.61
CA GLY A 45 -12.31 15.04 -2.84
C GLY A 45 -13.56 14.31 -2.33
N ASP A 46 -14.51 14.08 -3.20
CA ASP A 46 -15.76 13.41 -2.89
C ASP A 46 -15.71 11.90 -3.13
N TYR A 47 -14.52 11.35 -3.39
CA TYR A 47 -14.33 9.92 -3.61
C TYR A 47 -13.62 9.30 -2.43
N ASP A 48 -14.06 8.12 -2.03
CA ASP A 48 -13.34 7.28 -1.08
C ASP A 48 -12.86 6.00 -1.77
N SER A 49 -12.15 5.17 -1.02
CA SER A 49 -11.62 3.90 -1.52
C SER A 49 -10.75 4.05 -2.76
N VAL A 50 -10.06 5.19 -2.87
CA VAL A 50 -9.22 5.49 -4.03
C VAL A 50 -7.83 4.88 -3.83
N ILE A 51 -7.59 3.81 -4.56
CA ILE A 51 -6.28 3.16 -4.61
C ILE A 51 -5.94 2.87 -6.07
N SER A 52 -4.65 2.78 -6.36
CA SER A 52 -4.16 2.30 -7.65
C SER A 52 -3.43 0.99 -7.43
N ILE A 53 -3.47 0.10 -8.40
CA ILE A 53 -2.86 -1.22 -8.31
C ILE A 53 -1.93 -1.43 -9.48
N VAL A 54 -0.71 -1.87 -9.19
CA VAL A 54 0.27 -2.25 -10.21
C VAL A 54 0.66 -3.70 -9.96
N LYS A 55 0.56 -4.51 -11.01
CA LYS A 55 1.05 -5.90 -10.94
C LYS A 55 2.56 -5.87 -11.11
N ILE A 56 3.27 -6.56 -10.23
CA ILE A 56 4.72 -6.65 -10.26
C ILE A 56 5.16 -8.10 -10.17
N SER A 57 6.36 -8.36 -10.67
CA SER A 57 7.02 -9.64 -10.48
C SER A 57 8.46 -9.37 -10.07
N GLY A 58 9.05 -10.32 -9.38
CA GLY A 58 10.40 -10.12 -8.88
C GLY A 58 11.01 -11.38 -8.32
N PHE A 59 12.23 -11.22 -7.88
CA PHE A 59 13.01 -12.30 -7.30
C PHE A 59 13.26 -12.02 -5.83
N TRP A 60 13.39 -13.09 -5.05
CA TRP A 60 13.89 -12.99 -3.67
C TRP A 60 14.61 -14.27 -3.30
N ARG A 61 15.50 -14.14 -2.31
CA ARG A 61 16.19 -15.30 -1.77
C ARG A 61 16.16 -15.22 -0.24
N PRO A 62 15.40 -16.11 0.41
CA PRO A 62 15.46 -16.19 1.87
C PRO A 62 16.88 -16.55 2.33
N THR A 63 17.41 -15.77 3.24
CA THR A 63 18.74 -16.00 3.84
C THR A 63 18.61 -16.84 5.10
N GLU A 64 19.73 -17.24 5.70
CA GLU A 64 19.73 -18.09 6.89
C GLU A 64 18.94 -17.51 8.06
N GLY A 65 18.96 -16.17 8.21
CA GLY A 65 18.22 -15.50 9.29
C GLY A 65 16.75 -15.27 9.04
N SER A 66 16.22 -15.72 7.90
CA SER A 66 14.84 -15.47 7.53
C SER A 66 13.88 -16.56 8.00
N GLU A 67 12.60 -16.20 8.09
CA GLU A 67 11.50 -17.16 8.29
C GLU A 67 10.55 -16.98 7.10
N PRO A 68 10.84 -17.62 5.95
CA PRO A 68 10.09 -17.38 4.74
C PRO A 68 8.67 -17.92 4.81
N VAL A 69 7.69 -17.12 4.37
CA VAL A 69 6.31 -17.58 4.16
C VAL A 69 6.25 -18.44 2.91
N THR A 70 7.00 -18.06 1.89
CA THR A 70 7.12 -18.81 0.64
C THR A 70 8.59 -18.91 0.25
N GLY A 71 8.95 -19.99 -0.43
CA GLY A 71 10.32 -20.23 -0.86
C GLY A 71 11.15 -20.89 0.21
N GLU A 72 12.31 -21.37 -0.17
CA GLU A 72 13.26 -22.05 0.71
C GLU A 72 14.50 -21.20 0.91
N LYS A 73 15.12 -21.32 2.12
CA LYS A 73 16.35 -20.62 2.43
C LYS A 73 17.45 -21.00 1.45
N GLY A 74 18.17 -19.99 0.98
CA GLY A 74 19.29 -20.17 0.06
C GLY A 74 18.90 -20.31 -1.41
N GLU A 75 17.63 -20.37 -1.73
CA GLU A 75 17.17 -20.49 -3.11
C GLU A 75 16.62 -19.17 -3.63
N ILE A 76 16.93 -18.85 -4.89
CA ILE A 76 16.35 -17.71 -5.57
C ILE A 76 14.98 -18.09 -6.09
N ASN A 77 13.97 -17.38 -5.65
CA ASN A 77 12.58 -17.60 -6.04
C ASN A 77 12.12 -16.47 -6.94
N PHE A 78 11.13 -16.75 -7.76
CA PHE A 78 10.46 -15.78 -8.61
C PHE A 78 8.96 -15.82 -8.32
N GLY A 79 8.35 -14.65 -8.24
CA GLY A 79 6.92 -14.60 -7.99
C GLY A 79 6.30 -13.29 -8.37
N GLU A 80 4.99 -13.24 -8.23
CA GLU A 80 4.18 -12.09 -8.57
C GLU A 80 3.43 -11.61 -7.34
N GLU A 81 3.26 -10.30 -7.28
CA GLU A 81 2.46 -9.64 -6.25
C GLU A 81 1.89 -8.35 -6.83
N VAL A 82 1.23 -7.55 -6.03
CA VAL A 82 0.77 -6.23 -6.42
C VAL A 82 1.39 -5.16 -5.55
N ARG A 83 1.50 -3.97 -6.10
CA ARG A 83 1.78 -2.76 -5.34
C ARG A 83 0.51 -1.92 -5.33
N ILE A 84 0.04 -1.62 -4.15
CA ILE A 84 -1.12 -0.76 -3.93
C ILE A 84 -0.60 0.62 -3.59
N ASP A 85 -1.00 1.62 -4.37
CA ASP A 85 -0.62 3.00 -4.13
C ASP A 85 -1.83 3.74 -3.56
N VAL A 86 -1.65 4.43 -2.46
CA VAL A 86 -2.71 5.20 -1.81
C VAL A 86 -2.15 6.49 -1.26
N ARG A 87 -2.94 7.56 -1.37
CA ARG A 87 -2.60 8.84 -0.78
C ARG A 87 -3.21 8.95 0.60
N CYS A 88 -2.45 9.53 1.50
CA CYS A 88 -2.82 9.59 2.91
C CYS A 88 -2.29 10.86 3.53
N GLN A 89 -3.13 11.61 4.23
CA GLN A 89 -2.68 12.75 4.99
C GLN A 89 -1.72 12.31 6.08
N GLU A 90 -0.75 13.16 6.39
CA GLU A 90 0.26 12.87 7.39
C GLU A 90 -0.34 12.40 8.72
N SER A 91 -1.40 13.07 9.16
CA SER A 91 -2.06 12.76 10.42
C SER A 91 -2.69 11.36 10.47
N LEU A 92 -2.90 10.74 9.32
CA LEU A 92 -3.55 9.43 9.22
C LEU A 92 -2.57 8.29 8.93
N VAL A 93 -1.29 8.61 8.71
CA VAL A 93 -0.31 7.59 8.30
C VAL A 93 -0.20 6.47 9.33
N GLN A 94 -0.08 6.80 10.61
CA GLN A 94 0.06 5.76 11.64
C GLN A 94 -1.18 4.86 11.72
N ALA A 95 -2.37 5.46 11.67
CA ALA A 95 -3.61 4.69 11.68
C ALA A 95 -3.72 3.78 10.45
N ALA A 96 -3.27 4.27 9.28
CA ALA A 96 -3.24 3.47 8.07
C ALA A 96 -2.29 2.28 8.19
N LEU A 97 -1.08 2.51 8.70
CA LEU A 97 -0.10 1.44 8.91
C LEU A 97 -0.63 0.39 9.89
N ASP A 98 -1.26 0.81 10.95
CA ASP A 98 -1.84 -0.10 11.94
C ASP A 98 -2.99 -0.92 11.33
N ALA A 99 -3.83 -0.28 10.53
CA ALA A 99 -4.94 -0.96 9.85
C ALA A 99 -4.44 -2.03 8.86
N ILE A 100 -3.41 -1.71 8.10
CA ILE A 100 -2.79 -2.66 7.17
C ILE A 100 -2.20 -3.83 7.95
N ARG A 101 -1.50 -3.56 9.04
CA ARG A 101 -0.86 -4.59 9.85
C ARG A 101 -1.87 -5.57 10.45
N ARG A 102 -3.03 -5.08 10.86
CA ARG A 102 -4.11 -5.94 11.37
C ARG A 102 -4.75 -6.79 10.28
N THR A 103 -4.64 -6.35 9.03
CA THR A 103 -5.30 -6.99 7.90
C THR A 103 -4.45 -8.07 7.26
N SER A 104 -3.14 -7.86 7.19
CA SER A 104 -2.24 -8.75 6.48
C SER A 104 -0.87 -8.78 7.15
N ASP A 105 -0.35 -9.99 7.38
CA ASP A 105 1.02 -10.21 7.85
C ASP A 105 2.02 -10.30 6.69
N GLN A 106 1.53 -10.38 5.46
CA GLN A 106 2.33 -10.63 4.27
C GLN A 106 2.44 -9.40 3.40
N HIS A 107 2.78 -8.27 4.03
CA HIS A 107 2.91 -7.03 3.29
C HIS A 107 4.19 -6.30 3.65
N PHE A 108 4.60 -5.44 2.74
CA PHE A 108 5.67 -4.48 2.98
C PHE A 108 5.13 -3.10 2.57
N THR A 109 5.32 -2.11 3.41
CA THR A 109 4.83 -0.75 3.14
C THR A 109 6.00 0.23 3.10
N SER A 110 6.06 1.00 2.05
CA SER A 110 6.98 2.12 1.87
C SER A 110 6.20 3.42 1.96
N ILE A 111 6.76 4.40 2.65
CA ILE A 111 6.15 5.71 2.85
C ILE A 111 6.97 6.74 2.09
N GLN A 112 6.33 7.53 1.25
CA GLN A 112 6.99 8.53 0.44
C GLN A 112 6.32 9.89 0.60
N PRO A 113 7.12 10.95 0.67
CA PRO A 113 6.58 12.30 0.78
C PRO A 113 5.85 12.75 -0.48
#